data_558eb0418690a8d86f927fd1c1453ede
#
_entry.id   558eb0418690a8d86f927fd1c1453ede
#
_cell.length_a   1.000
_cell.length_b   1.000
_cell.length_c   1.000
_cell.angle_alpha   90.00
_cell.angle_beta   90.00
_cell.angle_gamma   90.00
#
_symmetry.space_group_name_H-M   'P 1'
#
loop_
_entity.id
_entity.type
_entity.pdbx_description
1 polymer ?
#
loop_
_entity_poly.entity_id
_entity_poly.type
_entity_poly.pdbx_seq_one_letter_code
_entity_poly.pdbx_strand_id
1 'polypeptide(L)'
;MTEENYDRELARVIDHTLLRTDAKKEDFDRVCEEAIRYHFRSVCVFSGDVEYVARKLKGSDVIPIAVVGFPHGQMTPVAKAFEAHDAITNGGAQEIDMVIHVSAVKSKHYILVFEDIQQVVRACGETPVKVIIETALLTDTEKIAACCLAKTAGARFIKTSTGKEEGGATVADVKLMREVVGDEVLIKASGGVNSREFAYELIKAGADRIGTSN
;
A
#
# COMPACT_ATOMS: atom_id res chain seq x y z
N MET A 1 6.03 19.64 14.92
CA MET A 1 7.45 19.49 14.51
C MET A 1 7.95 20.88 14.18
N THR A 2 9.06 21.31 14.78
CA THR A 2 9.75 22.55 14.41
C THR A 2 10.51 22.30 13.10
N GLU A 3 10.69 23.32 12.26
CA GLU A 3 11.38 23.22 10.97
C GLU A 3 12.81 22.62 11.05
N GLU A 4 13.43 22.65 12.20
CA GLU A 4 14.77 22.12 12.46
C GLU A 4 14.90 20.58 12.46
N ASN A 5 13.78 19.83 12.51
CA ASN A 5 13.77 18.36 12.57
C ASN A 5 13.06 17.70 11.35
N TYR A 6 12.84 18.46 10.30
CA TYR A 6 12.18 17.94 9.10
C TYR A 6 13.14 17.13 8.22
N ASP A 7 12.79 15.87 8.01
CA ASP A 7 13.55 14.91 7.22
C ASP A 7 12.97 14.79 5.81
N ARG A 8 13.53 15.52 4.87
CA ARG A 8 13.06 15.57 3.48
C ARG A 8 13.21 14.25 2.73
N GLU A 9 14.22 13.46 3.05
CA GLU A 9 14.46 12.18 2.38
C GLU A 9 13.42 11.16 2.84
N LEU A 10 13.18 11.08 4.14
CA LEU A 10 12.14 10.23 4.70
C LEU A 10 10.75 10.64 4.21
N ALA A 11 10.44 11.93 4.19
CA ALA A 11 9.14 12.44 3.77
C ALA A 11 8.74 11.97 2.36
N ARG A 12 9.69 11.95 1.43
CA ARG A 12 9.46 11.54 0.03
C ARG A 12 9.15 10.07 -0.17
N VAL A 13 9.34 9.24 0.85
CA VAL A 13 8.98 7.82 0.82
C VAL A 13 7.80 7.49 1.74
N ILE A 14 7.14 8.50 2.31
CA ILE A 14 5.96 8.33 3.17
C ILE A 14 4.68 8.36 2.34
N ASP A 15 3.86 7.31 2.48
CA ASP A 15 2.45 7.31 2.14
C ASP A 15 1.64 7.65 3.41
N HIS A 16 1.18 8.92 3.51
CA HIS A 16 0.36 9.38 4.63
C HIS A 16 -1.03 8.78 4.53
N THR A 17 -1.47 8.04 5.55
CA THR A 17 -2.59 7.10 5.41
C THR A 17 -3.75 7.47 6.34
N LEU A 18 -4.96 7.59 5.78
CA LEU A 18 -6.20 7.77 6.52
C LEU A 18 -7.23 6.70 6.11
N LEU A 19 -7.32 5.63 6.91
CA LEU A 19 -8.21 4.47 6.69
C LEU A 19 -9.07 4.19 7.94
N ARG A 20 -9.55 5.26 8.58
CA ARG A 20 -10.56 5.19 9.63
C ARG A 20 -11.94 5.27 8.99
N THR A 21 -12.84 4.37 9.38
CA THR A 21 -14.21 4.33 8.85
C THR A 21 -15.11 5.46 9.37
N ASP A 22 -14.70 6.12 10.45
CA ASP A 22 -15.36 7.25 11.08
C ASP A 22 -14.69 8.59 10.74
N ALA A 23 -13.79 8.61 9.76
CA ALA A 23 -13.10 9.82 9.32
C ALA A 23 -14.11 10.84 8.77
N LYS A 24 -13.92 12.09 9.16
CA LYS A 24 -14.73 13.23 8.70
C LYS A 24 -13.98 14.02 7.64
N LYS A 25 -14.70 14.91 6.97
CA LYS A 25 -14.15 15.80 5.94
C LYS A 25 -12.90 16.55 6.43
N GLU A 26 -12.94 17.04 7.67
CA GLU A 26 -11.85 17.79 8.30
C GLU A 26 -10.59 16.92 8.49
N ASP A 27 -10.75 15.60 8.68
CA ASP A 27 -9.62 14.67 8.75
C ASP A 27 -8.93 14.51 7.39
N PHE A 28 -9.71 14.43 6.29
CA PHE A 28 -9.16 14.40 4.93
C PHE A 28 -8.48 15.72 4.57
N ASP A 29 -9.09 16.86 4.93
CA ASP A 29 -8.47 18.17 4.72
C ASP A 29 -7.10 18.24 5.41
N ARG A 30 -7.04 17.85 6.69
CA ARG A 30 -5.82 17.86 7.49
C ARG A 30 -4.72 16.98 6.89
N VAL A 31 -5.01 15.72 6.53
CA VAL A 31 -3.97 14.82 5.97
C VAL A 31 -3.45 15.30 4.62
N CYS A 32 -4.31 15.93 3.80
CA CYS A 32 -3.88 16.54 2.54
C CYS A 32 -2.98 17.75 2.79
N GLU A 33 -3.34 18.65 3.72
CA GLU A 33 -2.54 19.81 4.09
C GLU A 33 -1.18 19.41 4.68
N GLU A 34 -1.15 18.41 5.56
CA GLU A 34 0.08 17.85 6.11
C GLU A 34 0.96 17.26 5.00
N ALA A 35 0.38 16.46 4.10
CA ALA A 35 1.13 15.85 3.01
C ALA A 35 1.75 16.88 2.06
N ILE A 36 1.01 17.93 1.71
CA ILE A 36 1.52 19.04 0.88
C ILE A 36 2.61 19.81 1.64
N ARG A 37 2.35 20.18 2.89
CA ARG A 37 3.29 20.97 3.71
C ARG A 37 4.62 20.26 3.92
N TYR A 38 4.57 18.94 4.14
CA TYR A 38 5.77 18.14 4.43
C TYR A 38 6.29 17.37 3.20
N HIS A 39 5.74 17.62 2.00
CA HIS A 39 6.14 16.95 0.77
C HIS A 39 6.17 15.42 0.90
N PHE A 40 5.16 14.84 1.55
CA PHE A 40 5.01 13.39 1.57
C PHE A 40 4.77 12.87 0.15
N ARG A 41 5.11 11.60 -0.07
CA ARG A 41 4.92 11.01 -1.38
C ARG A 41 3.46 10.97 -1.81
N SER A 42 2.56 10.63 -0.88
CA SER A 42 1.15 10.41 -1.20
C SER A 42 0.22 10.57 0.00
N VAL A 43 -1.08 10.61 -0.30
CA VAL A 43 -2.17 10.37 0.66
C VAL A 43 -2.92 9.11 0.24
N CYS A 44 -3.03 8.14 1.17
CA CYS A 44 -3.68 6.85 0.95
C CYS A 44 -5.00 6.77 1.72
N VAL A 45 -6.10 6.50 0.99
CA VAL A 45 -7.47 6.48 1.52
C VAL A 45 -8.29 5.32 0.95
N PHE A 46 -9.54 5.15 1.39
CA PHE A 46 -10.49 4.24 0.75
C PHE A 46 -10.86 4.71 -0.66
N SER A 47 -11.25 3.76 -1.52
CA SER A 47 -11.66 4.04 -2.90
C SER A 47 -12.81 5.05 -2.99
N GLY A 48 -13.75 5.02 -2.05
CA GLY A 48 -14.86 5.98 -1.99
C GLY A 48 -14.46 7.42 -1.64
N ASP A 49 -13.27 7.65 -1.06
CA ASP A 49 -12.79 8.96 -0.61
C ASP A 49 -11.72 9.56 -1.55
N VAL A 50 -11.18 8.74 -2.49
CA VAL A 50 -10.02 9.14 -3.28
C VAL A 50 -10.29 10.30 -4.22
N GLU A 51 -11.49 10.44 -4.78
CA GLU A 51 -11.88 11.59 -5.60
C GLU A 51 -11.76 12.90 -4.85
N TYR A 52 -12.24 12.93 -3.60
CA TYR A 52 -12.12 14.10 -2.73
C TYR A 52 -10.65 14.46 -2.48
N VAL A 53 -9.84 13.47 -2.13
CA VAL A 53 -8.40 13.64 -1.88
C VAL A 53 -7.67 14.09 -3.16
N ALA A 54 -7.96 13.49 -4.31
CA ALA A 54 -7.35 13.87 -5.58
C ALA A 54 -7.61 15.34 -5.94
N ARG A 55 -8.82 15.82 -5.68
CA ARG A 55 -9.16 17.26 -5.87
C ARG A 55 -8.37 18.16 -4.92
N LYS A 56 -8.18 17.76 -3.66
CA LYS A 56 -7.42 18.52 -2.66
C LYS A 56 -5.92 18.58 -2.98
N LEU A 57 -5.36 17.52 -3.53
CA LEU A 57 -3.95 17.41 -3.88
C LEU A 57 -3.61 18.05 -5.24
N LYS A 58 -4.61 18.49 -6.00
CA LYS A 58 -4.41 19.05 -7.35
C LYS A 58 -3.45 20.25 -7.33
N GLY A 59 -2.39 20.15 -8.14
CA GLY A 59 -1.37 21.20 -8.25
C GLY A 59 -0.20 21.04 -7.28
N SER A 60 -0.21 20.00 -6.44
CA SER A 60 0.93 19.59 -5.62
C SER A 60 1.70 18.43 -6.26
N ASP A 61 2.83 18.05 -5.65
CA ASP A 61 3.63 16.87 -6.01
C ASP A 61 3.19 15.59 -5.27
N VAL A 62 2.15 15.69 -4.43
CA VAL A 62 1.61 14.59 -3.62
C VAL A 62 0.56 13.84 -4.45
N ILE A 63 0.66 12.50 -4.51
CA ILE A 63 -0.26 11.68 -5.29
C ILE A 63 -1.37 11.03 -4.43
N PRO A 64 -2.60 10.90 -4.95
CA PRO A 64 -3.66 10.14 -4.30
C PRO A 64 -3.48 8.63 -4.53
N ILE A 65 -3.67 7.83 -3.47
CA ILE A 65 -3.65 6.37 -3.50
C ILE A 65 -4.98 5.85 -2.98
N ALA A 66 -5.55 4.84 -3.63
CA ALA A 66 -6.71 4.13 -3.14
C ALA A 66 -6.33 2.70 -2.68
N VAL A 67 -6.92 2.25 -1.55
CA VAL A 67 -6.91 0.83 -1.21
C VAL A 67 -8.05 0.10 -1.91
N VAL A 68 -7.84 -1.19 -2.26
CA VAL A 68 -8.78 -2.03 -2.99
C VAL A 68 -8.87 -3.41 -2.34
N GLY A 69 -10.08 -3.94 -2.24
CA GLY A 69 -10.32 -5.19 -1.52
C GLY A 69 -10.00 -5.11 -0.03
N PHE A 70 -10.01 -3.93 0.51
CA PHE A 70 -9.45 -3.63 1.84
C PHE A 70 -10.52 -3.71 2.95
N PRO A 71 -10.17 -4.24 4.16
CA PRO A 71 -8.83 -4.77 4.53
C PRO A 71 -8.64 -6.27 4.28
N HIS A 72 -9.67 -7.03 3.97
CA HIS A 72 -9.66 -8.49 4.07
C HIS A 72 -9.24 -9.24 2.80
N GLY A 73 -9.29 -8.61 1.64
CA GLY A 73 -8.93 -9.24 0.37
C GLY A 73 -9.86 -10.36 -0.14
N GLN A 74 -11.00 -10.58 0.51
CA GLN A 74 -11.89 -11.73 0.28
C GLN A 74 -12.94 -11.53 -0.83
N MET A 75 -12.89 -10.39 -1.53
CA MET A 75 -13.76 -10.14 -2.67
C MET A 75 -13.33 -10.97 -3.88
N THR A 76 -14.26 -11.15 -4.84
CA THR A 76 -13.91 -11.79 -6.10
C THR A 76 -12.88 -10.97 -6.89
N PRO A 77 -12.01 -11.59 -7.70
CA PRO A 77 -11.06 -10.88 -8.55
C PRO A 77 -11.71 -9.80 -9.42
N VAL A 78 -12.87 -10.08 -10.00
CA VAL A 78 -13.64 -9.11 -10.82
C VAL A 78 -14.08 -7.90 -10.00
N ALA A 79 -14.55 -8.11 -8.76
CA ALA A 79 -14.99 -7.00 -7.90
C ALA A 79 -13.81 -6.09 -7.53
N LYS A 80 -12.63 -6.65 -7.19
CA LYS A 80 -11.44 -5.86 -6.93
C LYS A 80 -10.94 -5.11 -8.18
N ALA A 81 -10.94 -5.77 -9.32
CA ALA A 81 -10.54 -5.16 -10.60
C ALA A 81 -11.46 -3.98 -10.96
N PHE A 82 -12.78 -4.13 -10.75
CA PHE A 82 -13.73 -3.05 -10.95
C PHE A 82 -13.48 -1.88 -9.98
N GLU A 83 -13.30 -2.16 -8.68
CA GLU A 83 -13.01 -1.15 -7.67
C GLU A 83 -11.73 -0.36 -8.02
N ALA A 84 -10.67 -1.06 -8.46
CA ALA A 84 -9.43 -0.43 -8.86
C ALA A 84 -9.60 0.47 -10.10
N HIS A 85 -10.32 -0.02 -11.11
CA HIS A 85 -10.61 0.73 -12.31
C HIS A 85 -11.40 2.00 -12.00
N ASP A 86 -12.44 1.90 -11.17
CA ASP A 86 -13.27 3.04 -10.76
C ASP A 86 -12.48 4.06 -9.94
N ALA A 87 -11.65 3.59 -8.98
CA ALA A 87 -10.78 4.46 -8.20
C ALA A 87 -9.79 5.27 -9.06
N ILE A 88 -9.35 4.72 -10.20
CA ILE A 88 -8.47 5.41 -11.14
C ILE A 88 -9.26 6.37 -12.04
N THR A 89 -10.30 5.85 -12.72
CA THR A 89 -10.99 6.57 -13.80
C THR A 89 -11.89 7.68 -13.29
N ASN A 90 -12.61 7.42 -12.22
CA ASN A 90 -13.52 8.38 -11.58
C ASN A 90 -12.91 9.04 -10.34
N GLY A 91 -12.12 8.28 -9.57
CA GLY A 91 -11.50 8.76 -8.34
C GLY A 91 -10.19 9.51 -8.53
N GLY A 92 -9.49 9.32 -9.64
CA GLY A 92 -8.21 9.97 -9.90
C GLY A 92 -7.03 9.40 -9.11
N ALA A 93 -7.14 8.15 -8.60
CA ALA A 93 -6.02 7.46 -7.96
C ALA A 93 -4.84 7.30 -8.93
N GLN A 94 -3.62 7.53 -8.44
CA GLN A 94 -2.38 7.40 -9.21
C GLN A 94 -1.55 6.19 -8.81
N GLU A 95 -1.89 5.52 -7.73
CA GLU A 95 -1.39 4.21 -7.31
C GLU A 95 -2.53 3.46 -6.61
N ILE A 96 -2.50 2.12 -6.65
CA ILE A 96 -3.49 1.24 -6.02
C ILE A 96 -2.81 0.30 -5.03
N ASP A 97 -3.33 0.21 -3.81
CA ASP A 97 -2.91 -0.75 -2.79
C ASP A 97 -3.98 -1.84 -2.64
N MET A 98 -3.84 -2.99 -3.31
CA MET A 98 -4.79 -4.10 -3.22
C MET A 98 -4.41 -5.11 -2.13
N VAL A 99 -5.39 -5.72 -1.48
CA VAL A 99 -5.16 -6.85 -0.57
C VAL A 99 -5.34 -8.17 -1.31
N ILE A 100 -4.38 -9.11 -1.17
CA ILE A 100 -4.49 -10.44 -1.78
C ILE A 100 -5.61 -11.26 -1.12
N HIS A 101 -5.99 -12.34 -1.78
CA HIS A 101 -6.91 -13.33 -1.23
C HIS A 101 -6.14 -14.25 -0.23
N VAL A 102 -5.99 -13.82 1.02
CA VAL A 102 -5.17 -14.50 2.05
C VAL A 102 -5.59 -15.97 2.24
N SER A 103 -6.89 -16.26 2.32
CA SER A 103 -7.34 -17.66 2.51
C SER A 103 -7.01 -18.56 1.32
N ALA A 104 -6.90 -18.01 0.10
CA ALA A 104 -6.42 -18.77 -1.05
C ALA A 104 -4.92 -19.10 -0.95
N VAL A 105 -4.10 -18.18 -0.41
CA VAL A 105 -2.69 -18.46 -0.08
C VAL A 105 -2.59 -19.58 0.93
N LYS A 106 -3.35 -19.48 2.03
CA LYS A 106 -3.41 -20.51 3.10
C LYS A 106 -3.82 -21.88 2.58
N SER A 107 -4.74 -21.91 1.61
CA SER A 107 -5.25 -23.11 0.97
C SER A 107 -4.40 -23.59 -0.22
N LYS A 108 -3.29 -22.89 -0.52
CA LYS A 108 -2.41 -23.17 -1.68
C LYS A 108 -3.12 -23.10 -3.03
N HIS A 109 -4.22 -22.35 -3.12
CA HIS A 109 -4.93 -22.09 -4.39
C HIS A 109 -4.20 -20.99 -5.18
N TYR A 110 -2.96 -21.25 -5.55
CA TYR A 110 -2.05 -20.26 -6.14
C TYR A 110 -2.53 -19.70 -7.48
N ILE A 111 -3.30 -20.47 -8.26
CA ILE A 111 -3.91 -20.00 -9.50
C ILE A 111 -4.89 -18.85 -9.19
N LEU A 112 -5.76 -19.03 -8.19
CA LEU A 112 -6.70 -17.97 -7.78
C LEU A 112 -5.96 -16.72 -7.29
N VAL A 113 -4.90 -16.87 -6.49
CA VAL A 113 -4.10 -15.74 -6.01
C VAL A 113 -3.46 -14.99 -7.17
N PHE A 114 -2.89 -15.70 -8.14
CA PHE A 114 -2.30 -15.12 -9.33
C PHE A 114 -3.33 -14.36 -10.17
N GLU A 115 -4.46 -14.99 -10.46
CA GLU A 115 -5.55 -14.40 -11.26
C GLU A 115 -6.15 -13.18 -10.57
N ASP A 116 -6.32 -13.22 -9.24
CA ASP A 116 -6.79 -12.10 -8.43
C ASP A 116 -5.90 -10.87 -8.61
N ILE A 117 -4.59 -11.03 -8.45
CA ILE A 117 -3.63 -9.93 -8.63
C ILE A 117 -3.58 -9.48 -10.09
N GLN A 118 -3.49 -10.42 -11.02
CA GLN A 118 -3.35 -10.11 -12.44
C GLN A 118 -4.57 -9.36 -12.99
N GLN A 119 -5.78 -9.69 -12.56
CA GLN A 119 -7.00 -8.97 -12.99
C GLN A 119 -6.97 -7.51 -12.51
N VAL A 120 -6.54 -7.26 -11.27
CA VAL A 120 -6.39 -5.89 -10.77
C VAL A 120 -5.29 -5.15 -11.54
N VAL A 121 -4.11 -5.76 -11.73
CA VAL A 121 -3.01 -5.15 -12.49
C VAL A 121 -3.45 -4.78 -13.91
N ARG A 122 -4.17 -5.67 -14.60
CA ARG A 122 -4.70 -5.39 -15.94
C ARG A 122 -5.73 -4.27 -15.95
N ALA A 123 -6.62 -4.21 -14.95
CA ALA A 123 -7.62 -3.17 -14.83
C ALA A 123 -7.00 -1.79 -14.54
N CYS A 124 -5.83 -1.77 -13.90
CA CYS A 124 -5.07 -0.54 -13.59
C CYS A 124 -4.26 0.01 -14.79
N GLY A 125 -4.01 -0.80 -15.84
CA GLY A 125 -3.17 -0.40 -16.97
C GLY A 125 -1.76 0.02 -16.52
N GLU A 126 -1.39 1.27 -16.79
CA GLU A 126 -0.07 1.82 -16.40
C GLU A 126 -0.01 2.29 -14.93
N THR A 127 -1.15 2.33 -14.22
CA THR A 127 -1.16 2.77 -12.82
C THR A 127 -0.52 1.70 -11.93
N PRO A 128 0.51 2.05 -11.13
CA PRO A 128 1.21 1.09 -10.29
C PRO A 128 0.31 0.43 -9.25
N VAL A 129 0.41 -0.89 -9.13
CA VAL A 129 -0.29 -1.69 -8.14
C VAL A 129 0.69 -2.16 -7.06
N LYS A 130 0.31 -1.97 -5.79
CA LYS A 130 0.97 -2.52 -4.62
C LYS A 130 0.11 -3.66 -4.07
N VAL A 131 0.71 -4.82 -3.84
CA VAL A 131 0.03 -6.02 -3.36
C VAL A 131 0.31 -6.21 -1.87
N ILE A 132 -0.72 -6.00 -1.05
CA ILE A 132 -0.65 -6.23 0.40
C ILE A 132 -0.79 -7.73 0.65
N ILE A 133 0.27 -8.36 1.16
CA ILE A 133 0.28 -9.80 1.41
C ILE A 133 -0.15 -10.18 2.82
N GLU A 134 -0.26 -9.23 3.75
CA GLU A 134 -0.62 -9.38 5.17
C GLU A 134 0.32 -10.37 5.88
N THR A 135 1.58 -9.95 6.02
CA THR A 135 2.68 -10.81 6.49
C THR A 135 2.42 -11.48 7.83
N ALA A 136 1.70 -10.81 8.74
CA ALA A 136 1.40 -11.34 10.07
C ALA A 136 0.52 -12.60 10.05
N LEU A 137 -0.24 -12.83 8.98
CA LEU A 137 -1.09 -14.02 8.82
C LEU A 137 -0.38 -15.18 8.11
N LEU A 138 0.83 -14.96 7.58
CA LEU A 138 1.53 -15.89 6.69
C LEU A 138 2.78 -16.47 7.35
N THR A 139 3.04 -17.76 7.11
CA THR A 139 4.35 -18.37 7.34
C THR A 139 5.35 -17.87 6.30
N ASP A 140 6.66 -18.04 6.56
CA ASP A 140 7.69 -17.59 5.60
C ASP A 140 7.55 -18.24 4.23
N THR A 141 7.19 -19.53 4.17
CA THR A 141 6.90 -20.23 2.91
C THR A 141 5.72 -19.59 2.17
N GLU A 142 4.67 -19.18 2.87
CA GLU A 142 3.51 -18.53 2.28
C GLU A 142 3.85 -17.09 1.83
N LYS A 143 4.68 -16.35 2.59
CA LYS A 143 5.19 -15.03 2.19
C LYS A 143 6.01 -15.13 0.89
N ILE A 144 6.91 -16.12 0.79
CA ILE A 144 7.70 -16.38 -0.42
C ILE A 144 6.76 -16.64 -1.61
N ALA A 145 5.78 -17.53 -1.45
CA ALA A 145 4.83 -17.84 -2.51
C ALA A 145 4.02 -16.61 -2.93
N ALA A 146 3.51 -15.82 -1.97
CA ALA A 146 2.76 -14.59 -2.26
C ALA A 146 3.61 -13.54 -2.99
N CYS A 147 4.88 -13.37 -2.60
CA CYS A 147 5.83 -12.47 -3.26
C CYS A 147 6.10 -12.90 -4.71
N CYS A 148 6.36 -14.19 -4.95
CA CYS A 148 6.58 -14.72 -6.29
C CYS A 148 5.34 -14.54 -7.18
N LEU A 149 4.15 -14.82 -6.67
CA LEU A 149 2.90 -14.67 -7.40
C LEU A 149 2.62 -13.20 -7.74
N ALA A 150 2.82 -12.29 -6.79
CA ALA A 150 2.63 -10.87 -7.00
C ALA A 150 3.62 -10.31 -8.06
N LYS A 151 4.89 -10.68 -7.97
CA LYS A 151 5.92 -10.33 -8.98
C LYS A 151 5.53 -10.84 -10.36
N THR A 152 5.16 -12.12 -10.47
CA THR A 152 4.78 -12.75 -11.74
C THR A 152 3.49 -12.16 -12.33
N ALA A 153 2.55 -11.72 -11.50
CA ALA A 153 1.31 -11.07 -11.92
C ALA A 153 1.51 -9.61 -12.38
N GLY A 154 2.70 -9.05 -12.22
CA GLY A 154 3.05 -7.70 -12.69
C GLY A 154 2.86 -6.60 -11.63
N ALA A 155 2.81 -6.94 -10.34
CA ALA A 155 2.79 -5.94 -9.28
C ALA A 155 4.04 -5.05 -9.30
N ARG A 156 3.86 -3.74 -9.14
CA ARG A 156 4.99 -2.81 -9.04
C ARG A 156 5.60 -2.81 -7.64
N PHE A 157 4.78 -3.06 -6.61
CA PHE A 157 5.22 -3.16 -5.22
C PHE A 157 4.62 -4.39 -4.56
N ILE A 158 5.30 -4.90 -3.55
CA ILE A 158 4.72 -5.77 -2.53
C ILE A 158 4.69 -5.00 -1.22
N LYS A 159 3.55 -5.04 -0.54
CA LYS A 159 3.32 -4.33 0.72
C LYS A 159 3.13 -5.34 1.85
N THR A 160 3.71 -5.05 3.02
CA THR A 160 3.66 -5.97 4.16
C THR A 160 2.24 -6.17 4.69
N SER A 161 1.57 -5.10 5.07
CA SER A 161 0.40 -5.20 5.95
C SER A 161 -0.66 -4.14 5.66
N THR A 162 -1.90 -4.45 6.02
CA THR A 162 -3.02 -3.49 6.03
C THR A 162 -2.93 -2.52 7.22
N GLY A 163 -2.34 -2.95 8.32
CA GLY A 163 -2.37 -2.27 9.61
C GLY A 163 -3.72 -2.40 10.34
N LYS A 164 -4.58 -3.35 9.94
CA LYS A 164 -5.88 -3.67 10.56
C LYS A 164 -5.85 -4.99 11.32
N GLU A 165 -4.94 -5.87 10.97
CA GLU A 165 -4.67 -7.10 11.73
C GLU A 165 -3.65 -6.84 12.84
N GLU A 166 -3.59 -7.75 13.83
CA GLU A 166 -2.52 -7.73 14.83
C GLU A 166 -1.17 -7.98 14.15
N GLY A 167 -0.17 -7.17 14.50
CA GLY A 167 1.14 -7.19 13.87
C GLY A 167 1.38 -5.94 13.01
N GLY A 168 2.13 -6.10 11.94
CA GLY A 168 2.53 -5.00 11.06
C GLY A 168 3.85 -5.31 10.36
N ALA A 169 4.52 -4.29 9.85
CA ALA A 169 5.82 -4.46 9.22
C ALA A 169 6.88 -4.90 10.23
N THR A 170 7.72 -5.84 9.83
CA THR A 170 8.92 -6.22 10.58
C THR A 170 10.15 -6.14 9.69
N VAL A 171 11.31 -5.87 10.30
CA VAL A 171 12.61 -5.88 9.59
C VAL A 171 12.87 -7.24 8.94
N ALA A 172 12.47 -8.33 9.61
CA ALA A 172 12.64 -9.70 9.09
C ALA A 172 11.80 -9.94 7.84
N ASP A 173 10.52 -9.51 7.84
CA ASP A 173 9.64 -9.64 6.68
C ASP A 173 10.15 -8.84 5.48
N VAL A 174 10.57 -7.59 5.72
CA VAL A 174 11.11 -6.74 4.64
C VAL A 174 12.36 -7.36 4.00
N LYS A 175 13.27 -7.91 4.82
CA LYS A 175 14.45 -8.62 4.32
C LYS A 175 14.07 -9.85 3.49
N LEU A 176 13.18 -10.70 4.01
CA LEU A 176 12.69 -11.88 3.30
C LEU A 176 12.04 -11.49 1.96
N MET A 177 11.19 -10.47 1.96
CA MET A 177 10.55 -9.99 0.74
C MET A 177 11.59 -9.50 -0.27
N ARG A 178 12.60 -8.72 0.17
CA ARG A 178 13.67 -8.23 -0.70
C ARG A 178 14.51 -9.37 -1.30
N GLU A 179 14.85 -10.38 -0.50
CA GLU A 179 15.55 -11.57 -0.98
C GLU A 179 14.77 -12.33 -2.07
N VAL A 180 13.44 -12.38 -1.94
CA VAL A 180 12.58 -13.08 -2.91
C VAL A 180 12.41 -12.29 -4.21
N VAL A 181 12.18 -10.97 -4.13
CA VAL A 181 11.81 -10.19 -5.32
C VAL A 181 13.00 -9.51 -6.00
N GLY A 182 14.15 -9.42 -5.33
CA GLY A 182 15.31 -8.68 -5.85
C GLY A 182 15.01 -7.19 -6.00
N ASP A 183 15.64 -6.52 -6.94
CA ASP A 183 15.48 -5.09 -7.20
C ASP A 183 14.40 -4.78 -8.26
N GLU A 184 13.77 -5.80 -8.82
CA GLU A 184 12.78 -5.64 -9.90
C GLU A 184 11.43 -5.14 -9.37
N VAL A 185 11.06 -5.49 -8.13
CA VAL A 185 9.82 -5.10 -7.48
C VAL A 185 10.14 -4.31 -6.22
N LEU A 186 9.44 -3.21 -6.03
CA LEU A 186 9.62 -2.33 -4.88
C LEU A 186 8.86 -2.89 -3.65
N ILE A 187 9.30 -2.50 -2.44
CA ILE A 187 8.70 -2.93 -1.20
C ILE A 187 8.13 -1.73 -0.43
N LYS A 188 6.87 -1.86 -0.02
CA LYS A 188 6.23 -0.93 0.93
C LYS A 188 6.09 -1.60 2.30
N ALA A 189 6.67 -1.00 3.32
CA ALA A 189 6.49 -1.42 4.71
C ALA A 189 5.40 -0.57 5.38
N SER A 190 4.41 -1.19 6.00
CA SER A 190 3.29 -0.51 6.67
C SER A 190 2.71 -1.34 7.81
N GLY A 191 1.98 -0.66 8.70
CA GLY A 191 1.46 -1.23 9.93
C GLY A 191 2.48 -1.12 11.07
N GLY A 192 2.12 -0.40 12.13
CA GLY A 192 2.95 -0.22 13.32
C GLY A 192 4.16 0.70 13.14
N VAL A 193 4.32 1.38 12.01
CA VAL A 193 5.43 2.31 11.78
C VAL A 193 5.09 3.66 12.42
N ASN A 194 5.54 3.88 13.64
CA ASN A 194 5.19 5.02 14.48
C ASN A 194 6.40 5.84 14.97
N SER A 195 7.61 5.51 14.50
CA SER A 195 8.82 6.29 14.80
C SER A 195 9.71 6.42 13.57
N ARG A 196 10.51 7.49 13.56
CA ARG A 196 11.51 7.77 12.52
C ARG A 196 12.58 6.66 12.49
N GLU A 197 13.03 6.26 13.65
CA GLU A 197 14.06 5.23 13.82
C GLU A 197 13.62 3.91 13.19
N PHE A 198 12.39 3.48 13.49
CA PHE A 198 11.85 2.25 12.91
C PHE A 198 11.63 2.35 11.40
N ALA A 199 11.20 3.51 10.90
CA ALA A 199 11.11 3.74 9.45
C ALA A 199 12.47 3.55 8.77
N TYR A 200 13.56 4.08 9.35
CA TYR A 200 14.91 3.89 8.83
C TYR A 200 15.42 2.45 8.93
N GLU A 201 15.06 1.71 9.98
CA GLU A 201 15.37 0.28 10.07
C GLU A 201 14.72 -0.50 8.93
N LEU A 202 13.46 -0.20 8.60
CA LEU A 202 12.73 -0.81 7.48
C LEU A 202 13.34 -0.44 6.12
N ILE A 203 13.71 0.83 5.92
CA ILE A 203 14.40 1.29 4.70
C ILE A 203 15.75 0.59 4.55
N LYS A 204 16.54 0.50 5.62
CA LYS A 204 17.82 -0.23 5.62
C LYS A 204 17.64 -1.74 5.35
N ALA A 205 16.49 -2.30 5.72
CA ALA A 205 16.14 -3.69 5.43
C ALA A 205 15.73 -3.92 3.97
N GLY A 206 15.47 -2.86 3.21
CA GLY A 206 15.09 -2.91 1.80
C GLY A 206 13.72 -2.36 1.45
N ALA A 207 13.05 -1.63 2.36
CA ALA A 207 11.80 -0.95 2.02
C ALA A 207 12.08 0.31 1.19
N ASP A 208 11.33 0.48 0.10
CA ASP A 208 11.37 1.66 -0.79
C ASP A 208 10.29 2.69 -0.44
N ARG A 209 9.28 2.28 0.31
CA ARG A 209 8.14 3.10 0.70
C ARG A 209 7.70 2.76 2.12
N ILE A 210 7.23 3.75 2.85
CA ILE A 210 6.72 3.61 4.22
C ILE A 210 5.25 4.06 4.26
N GLY A 211 4.37 3.21 4.78
CA GLY A 211 2.99 3.59 5.05
C GLY A 211 2.78 3.86 6.55
N THR A 212 2.32 5.06 6.89
CA THR A 212 2.02 5.44 8.27
C THR A 212 0.77 6.31 8.35
N SER A 213 0.08 6.25 9.49
CA SER A 213 -1.09 7.06 9.83
C SER A 213 -0.79 8.10 10.92
N ASN A 214 0.48 8.25 11.31
CA ASN A 214 0.93 9.15 12.38
C ASN A 214 1.72 10.31 11.81
#